data_9ea533a9378bb7e280f54d5c1fc0589e
#
_entry.id   9ea533a9378bb7e280f54d5c1fc0589e
#
_cell.length_a   1.000
_cell.length_b   1.000
_cell.length_c   1.000
_cell.angle_alpha   90.00
_cell.angle_beta   90.00
_cell.angle_gamma   90.00
#
_symmetry.space_group_name_H-M   'P 1'
#
loop_
_entity.id
_entity.type
_entity.pdbx_description
1 polymer ?
#
loop_
_entity_poly.entity_id
_entity_poly.type
_entity_poly.pdbx_seq_one_letter_code
_entity_poly.pdbx_strand_id
1 'polypeptide(L)'
;MKIKYLIILILFTFPLELIGQKRSEVLKKQERVLLKKIENTKSLIKETQKNEALTISQLSIIKNQISYREELIRNYNAQIKKLDQNINDINRQVYSLSNTNKILIEEYKNMLLYAFKNRDPNYKFLYIISSSTFSEAFHRMKYIQHYASYRNKQVERIEKTQELLIEKKQALK
;
A
#
# COMPACT_ATOMS: atom_id res chain seq x y z
N MET A 1 1.97 -35.04 8.18
CA MET A 1 1.79 -34.30 6.92
C MET A 1 1.49 -32.81 7.11
N LYS A 2 0.89 -32.36 8.20
CA LYS A 2 0.49 -30.92 8.42
C LYS A 2 1.67 -29.95 8.65
N ILE A 3 2.82 -30.42 9.16
CA ILE A 3 4.00 -29.58 9.48
C ILE A 3 4.74 -29.14 8.21
N LYS A 4 4.78 -29.94 7.14
CA LYS A 4 5.43 -29.58 5.87
C LYS A 4 4.74 -28.40 5.16
N TYR A 5 3.42 -28.30 5.24
CA TYR A 5 2.66 -27.17 4.66
C TYR A 5 2.81 -25.90 5.48
N LEU A 6 3.01 -26.00 6.80
CA LEU A 6 3.28 -24.86 7.67
C LEU A 6 4.65 -24.21 7.35
N ILE A 7 5.67 -25.03 7.06
CA ILE A 7 7.01 -24.54 6.68
C ILE A 7 6.99 -23.88 5.29
N ILE A 8 6.22 -24.41 4.35
CA ILE A 8 6.05 -23.82 3.01
C ILE A 8 5.28 -22.49 3.09
N LEU A 9 4.29 -22.38 3.98
CA LEU A 9 3.53 -21.14 4.20
C LEU A 9 4.43 -20.04 4.79
N ILE A 10 5.33 -20.38 5.73
CA ILE A 10 6.28 -19.43 6.33
C ILE A 10 7.34 -18.96 5.33
N LEU A 11 7.74 -19.82 4.37
CA LEU A 11 8.72 -19.46 3.33
C LEU A 11 8.11 -18.48 2.29
N PHE A 12 6.79 -18.45 2.13
CA PHE A 12 6.11 -17.58 1.16
C PHE A 12 5.77 -16.18 1.72
N THR A 13 5.89 -15.99 3.05
CA THR A 13 5.68 -14.68 3.70
C THR A 13 6.95 -13.84 3.86
N PHE A 14 8.09 -14.29 3.27
CA PHE A 14 9.32 -13.51 3.31
C PHE A 14 9.22 -12.27 2.42
N PRO A 15 9.38 -11.06 2.96
CA PRO A 15 8.90 -9.83 2.36
C PRO A 15 9.71 -9.45 1.13
N LEU A 16 9.04 -9.27 0.02
CA LEU A 16 9.54 -8.51 -1.16
C LEU A 16 9.85 -7.03 -0.84
N GLU A 17 9.60 -6.58 0.38
CA GLU A 17 9.81 -5.19 0.84
C GLU A 17 11.29 -4.79 0.94
N LEU A 18 12.23 -5.75 1.07
CA LEU A 18 13.65 -5.48 1.26
C LEU A 18 14.34 -4.83 0.05
N ILE A 19 13.83 -5.00 -1.16
CA ILE A 19 14.49 -4.48 -2.38
C ILE A 19 14.22 -2.97 -2.56
N GLY A 20 13.03 -2.50 -2.16
CA GLY A 20 12.66 -1.09 -2.25
C GLY A 20 13.41 -0.21 -1.24
N GLN A 21 13.60 -0.69 -0.03
CA GLN A 21 14.30 0.02 1.05
C GLN A 21 15.79 0.17 0.75
N LYS A 22 16.48 -0.87 0.30
CA LYS A 22 17.91 -0.82 -0.08
C LYS A 22 18.21 0.27 -1.12
N ARG A 23 17.35 0.44 -2.13
CA ARG A 23 17.58 1.44 -3.18
C ARG A 23 17.35 2.87 -2.69
N SER A 24 16.40 3.07 -1.77
CA SER A 24 16.17 4.35 -1.10
C SER A 24 17.34 4.73 -0.18
N GLU A 25 17.88 3.78 0.58
CA GLU A 25 19.05 4.01 1.44
C GLU A 25 20.31 4.34 0.64
N VAL A 26 20.52 3.66 -0.50
CA VAL A 26 21.65 3.96 -1.38
C VAL A 26 21.57 5.40 -1.91
N LEU A 27 20.40 5.86 -2.36
CA LEU A 27 20.19 7.23 -2.84
C LEU A 27 20.41 8.26 -1.72
N LYS A 28 19.90 8.03 -0.51
CA LYS A 28 20.13 8.86 0.67
C LYS A 28 21.60 8.90 1.07
N LYS A 29 22.31 7.78 0.95
CA LYS A 29 23.75 7.72 1.23
C LYS A 29 24.55 8.52 0.20
N GLN A 30 24.21 8.41 -1.08
CA GLN A 30 24.83 9.21 -2.15
C GLN A 30 24.57 10.70 -1.94
N GLU A 31 23.35 11.10 -1.61
CA GLU A 31 22.99 12.48 -1.28
C GLU A 31 23.85 13.05 -0.16
N ARG A 32 23.98 12.32 0.98
CA ARG A 32 24.84 12.76 2.10
C ARG A 32 26.31 12.93 1.68
N VAL A 33 26.83 12.04 0.85
CA VAL A 33 28.20 12.13 0.34
C VAL A 33 28.37 13.37 -0.54
N LEU A 34 27.40 13.65 -1.43
CA LEU A 34 27.41 14.81 -2.32
C LEU A 34 27.27 16.12 -1.54
N LEU A 35 26.38 16.19 -0.57
CA LEU A 35 26.25 17.36 0.32
C LEU A 35 27.54 17.63 1.08
N LYS A 36 28.22 16.61 1.61
CA LYS A 36 29.49 16.74 2.28
C LYS A 36 30.60 17.24 1.35
N LYS A 37 30.61 16.75 0.09
CA LYS A 37 31.54 17.25 -0.93
C LYS A 37 31.29 18.72 -1.27
N ILE A 38 30.02 19.13 -1.40
CA ILE A 38 29.63 20.52 -1.64
C ILE A 38 30.08 21.41 -0.48
N GLU A 39 29.86 21.01 0.77
CA GLU A 39 30.28 21.77 1.96
C GLU A 39 31.80 21.94 2.04
N ASN A 40 32.58 20.87 1.82
CA ASN A 40 34.04 20.92 1.77
C ASN A 40 34.52 21.86 0.66
N THR A 41 33.89 21.83 -0.53
CA THR A 41 34.25 22.68 -1.65
C THR A 41 33.94 24.16 -1.35
N LYS A 42 32.82 24.44 -0.66
CA LYS A 42 32.44 25.78 -0.20
C LYS A 42 33.45 26.35 0.80
N SER A 43 33.92 25.50 1.71
CA SER A 43 34.99 25.86 2.67
C SER A 43 36.29 26.23 1.95
N LEU A 44 36.71 25.42 0.97
CA LEU A 44 37.91 25.71 0.17
C LEU A 44 37.80 27.02 -0.63
N ILE A 45 36.63 27.31 -1.21
CA ILE A 45 36.38 28.58 -1.92
C ILE A 45 36.54 29.77 -0.96
N LYS A 46 35.98 29.67 0.27
CA LYS A 46 36.07 30.74 1.27
C LYS A 46 37.51 31.01 1.74
N GLU A 47 38.30 29.95 1.85
CA GLU A 47 39.72 30.05 2.20
C GLU A 47 40.56 30.71 1.08
N THR A 48 40.26 30.39 -0.18
CA THR A 48 40.99 30.88 -1.36
C THR A 48 40.58 32.30 -1.75
N GLN A 49 39.39 32.79 -1.36
CA GLN A 49 38.94 34.19 -1.59
C GLN A 49 39.79 35.25 -0.86
N LYS A 50 40.65 34.84 0.07
CA LYS A 50 41.57 35.76 0.76
C LYS A 50 42.78 36.20 -0.07
N ASN A 51 43.03 35.56 -1.21
CA ASN A 51 44.14 35.89 -2.12
C ASN A 51 43.56 36.43 -3.44
N GLU A 52 43.85 37.66 -3.80
CA GLU A 52 43.27 38.45 -4.92
C GLU A 52 43.51 37.92 -6.34
N ALA A 53 44.17 36.79 -6.53
CA ALA A 53 44.37 36.20 -7.86
C ALA A 53 43.44 34.99 -8.09
N LEU A 54 42.51 35.12 -9.05
CA LEU A 54 41.75 34.02 -9.62
C LEU A 54 42.69 33.01 -10.28
N THR A 55 43.18 32.06 -9.50
CA THR A 55 44.08 31.00 -9.98
C THR A 55 43.28 29.88 -10.67
N ILE A 56 43.94 29.15 -11.58
CA ILE A 56 43.43 27.91 -12.24
C ILE A 56 42.83 26.93 -11.19
N SER A 57 43.40 26.93 -9.98
CA SER A 57 42.91 26.15 -8.84
C SER A 57 41.46 26.51 -8.44
N GLN A 58 41.12 27.81 -8.35
CA GLN A 58 39.76 28.27 -8.00
C GLN A 58 38.74 27.85 -9.06
N LEU A 59 39.13 27.95 -10.33
CA LEU A 59 38.30 27.54 -11.46
C LEU A 59 38.02 26.03 -11.43
N SER A 60 39.01 25.23 -11.06
CA SER A 60 38.85 23.78 -10.85
C SER A 60 37.89 23.45 -9.69
N ILE A 61 38.05 24.18 -8.56
CA ILE A 61 37.16 24.03 -7.39
C ILE A 61 35.69 24.35 -7.78
N ILE A 62 35.47 25.45 -8.50
CA ILE A 62 34.15 25.85 -8.97
C ILE A 62 33.55 24.79 -9.93
N LYS A 63 34.33 24.29 -10.90
CA LYS A 63 33.90 23.21 -11.80
C LYS A 63 33.49 21.95 -11.02
N ASN A 64 34.29 21.55 -10.03
CA ASN A 64 33.92 20.38 -9.20
C ASN A 64 32.64 20.64 -8.40
N GLN A 65 32.42 21.84 -7.88
CA GLN A 65 31.23 22.22 -7.17
C GLN A 65 29.97 22.16 -8.09
N ILE A 66 30.10 22.65 -9.32
CA ILE A 66 29.05 22.57 -10.33
C ILE A 66 28.74 21.10 -10.61
N SER A 67 29.74 20.26 -10.86
CA SER A 67 29.55 18.83 -11.12
C SER A 67 28.86 18.11 -9.97
N TYR A 68 29.24 18.39 -8.71
CA TYR A 68 28.58 17.80 -7.54
C TYR A 68 27.10 18.23 -7.40
N ARG A 69 26.80 19.50 -7.71
CA ARG A 69 25.44 20.02 -7.72
C ARG A 69 24.59 19.38 -8.82
N GLU A 70 25.15 19.23 -10.02
CA GLU A 70 24.47 18.55 -11.12
C GLU A 70 24.17 17.07 -10.79
N GLU A 71 25.11 16.38 -10.13
CA GLU A 71 24.91 15.01 -9.67
C GLU A 71 23.82 14.96 -8.59
N LEU A 72 23.78 15.93 -7.67
CA LEU A 72 22.74 16.05 -6.67
C LEU A 72 21.36 16.30 -7.30
N ILE A 73 21.30 17.20 -8.29
CA ILE A 73 20.06 17.46 -9.05
C ILE A 73 19.58 16.19 -9.77
N ARG A 74 20.48 15.45 -10.42
CA ARG A 74 20.13 14.16 -11.03
C ARG A 74 19.58 13.16 -10.02
N ASN A 75 20.19 13.11 -8.83
CA ASN A 75 19.74 12.25 -7.74
C ASN A 75 18.34 12.65 -7.26
N TYR A 76 18.08 13.93 -7.02
CA TYR A 76 16.76 14.41 -6.63
C TYR A 76 15.69 14.14 -7.70
N ASN A 77 16.01 14.37 -8.97
CA ASN A 77 15.09 14.07 -10.06
C ASN A 77 14.74 12.57 -10.12
N ALA A 78 15.70 11.69 -9.85
CA ALA A 78 15.45 10.24 -9.76
C ALA A 78 14.55 9.88 -8.55
N GLN A 79 14.75 10.57 -7.41
CA GLN A 79 13.88 10.37 -6.23
C GLN A 79 12.47 10.86 -6.49
N ILE A 80 12.30 12.06 -7.07
CA ILE A 80 11.00 12.63 -7.45
C ILE A 80 10.26 11.68 -8.37
N LYS A 81 10.91 11.20 -9.44
CA LYS A 81 10.28 10.24 -10.36
C LYS A 81 9.81 8.96 -9.66
N LYS A 82 10.58 8.47 -8.69
CA LYS A 82 10.18 7.28 -7.91
C LYS A 82 9.00 7.60 -6.98
N LEU A 83 8.99 8.76 -6.35
CA LEU A 83 7.88 9.20 -5.50
C LEU A 83 6.60 9.35 -6.32
N ASP A 84 6.66 9.96 -7.51
CA ASP A 84 5.53 10.08 -8.41
C ASP A 84 4.96 8.71 -8.83
N GLN A 85 5.84 7.75 -9.12
CA GLN A 85 5.41 6.37 -9.40
C GLN A 85 4.69 5.75 -8.20
N ASN A 86 5.23 5.88 -6.99
CA ASN A 86 4.62 5.36 -5.78
C ASN A 86 3.25 6.02 -5.51
N ILE A 87 3.16 7.35 -5.65
CA ILE A 87 1.91 8.10 -5.51
C ILE A 87 0.86 7.58 -6.49
N ASN A 88 1.23 7.40 -7.75
CA ASN A 88 0.33 6.88 -8.77
C ASN A 88 -0.13 5.45 -8.46
N ASP A 89 0.76 4.61 -7.95
CA ASP A 89 0.40 3.24 -7.55
C ASP A 89 -0.56 3.22 -6.36
N ILE A 90 -0.29 4.04 -5.33
CA ILE A 90 -1.18 4.16 -4.17
C ILE A 90 -2.54 4.72 -4.60
N ASN A 91 -2.58 5.73 -5.47
CA ASN A 91 -3.83 6.28 -5.99
C ASN A 91 -4.67 5.24 -6.73
N ARG A 92 -4.03 4.39 -7.54
CA ARG A 92 -4.71 3.25 -8.19
C ARG A 92 -5.29 2.26 -7.18
N GLN A 93 -4.52 1.94 -6.12
CA GLN A 93 -4.99 1.06 -5.05
C GLN A 93 -6.17 1.68 -4.29
N VAL A 94 -6.10 2.97 -3.95
CA VAL A 94 -7.19 3.70 -3.29
C VAL A 94 -8.46 3.70 -4.15
N TYR A 95 -8.32 3.95 -5.45
CA TYR A 95 -9.46 3.90 -6.38
C TYR A 95 -10.09 2.51 -6.43
N SER A 96 -9.29 1.46 -6.61
CA SER A 96 -9.75 0.08 -6.66
C SER A 96 -10.44 -0.34 -5.35
N LEU A 97 -9.82 -0.08 -4.19
CA LEU A 97 -10.38 -0.37 -2.88
C LEU A 97 -11.68 0.41 -2.63
N SER A 98 -11.73 1.69 -3.03
CA SER A 98 -12.95 2.51 -2.90
C SER A 98 -14.10 1.94 -3.71
N ASN A 99 -13.83 1.50 -4.93
CA ASN A 99 -14.85 0.88 -5.79
C ASN A 99 -15.32 -0.47 -5.22
N THR A 100 -14.37 -1.30 -4.79
CA THR A 100 -14.69 -2.59 -4.13
C THR A 100 -15.56 -2.36 -2.89
N ASN A 101 -15.21 -1.39 -2.05
CA ASN A 101 -15.98 -1.07 -0.84
C ASN A 101 -17.42 -0.63 -1.17
N LYS A 102 -17.62 0.18 -2.22
CA LYS A 102 -18.96 0.57 -2.68
C LYS A 102 -19.79 -0.64 -3.10
N ILE A 103 -19.20 -1.55 -3.86
CA ILE A 103 -19.87 -2.78 -4.31
C ILE A 103 -20.27 -3.64 -3.10
N LEU A 104 -19.33 -3.87 -2.18
CA LEU A 104 -19.58 -4.66 -0.97
C LEU A 104 -20.70 -4.08 -0.10
N ILE A 105 -20.72 -2.76 0.07
CA ILE A 105 -21.77 -2.05 0.83
C ILE A 105 -23.13 -2.20 0.14
N GLU A 106 -23.21 -2.06 -1.18
CA GLU A 106 -24.48 -2.19 -1.90
C GLU A 106 -24.99 -3.62 -1.89
N GLU A 107 -24.12 -4.60 -2.04
CA GLU A 107 -24.47 -6.02 -1.87
C GLU A 107 -25.00 -6.30 -0.46
N TYR A 108 -24.31 -5.78 0.57
CA TYR A 108 -24.73 -5.96 1.96
C TYR A 108 -26.07 -5.29 2.24
N LYS A 109 -26.28 -4.08 1.73
CA LYS A 109 -27.56 -3.37 1.81
C LYS A 109 -28.69 -4.19 1.20
N ASN A 110 -28.48 -4.76 0.02
CA ASN A 110 -29.48 -5.61 -0.65
C ASN A 110 -29.77 -6.87 0.18
N MET A 111 -28.76 -7.48 0.78
CA MET A 111 -28.94 -8.61 1.69
C MET A 111 -29.73 -8.22 2.94
N LEU A 112 -29.48 -7.03 3.52
CA LEU A 112 -30.24 -6.54 4.67
C LEU A 112 -31.69 -6.29 4.31
N LEU A 113 -31.97 -5.67 3.17
CA LEU A 113 -33.33 -5.43 2.69
C LEU A 113 -34.09 -6.74 2.49
N TYR A 114 -33.44 -7.74 1.91
CA TYR A 114 -34.02 -9.07 1.77
C TYR A 114 -34.29 -9.71 3.13
N ALA A 115 -33.32 -9.68 4.05
CA ALA A 115 -33.46 -10.22 5.41
C ALA A 115 -34.58 -9.51 6.20
N PHE A 116 -34.73 -8.20 6.02
CA PHE A 116 -35.79 -7.42 6.64
C PHE A 116 -37.18 -7.78 6.11
N LYS A 117 -37.34 -7.93 4.79
CA LYS A 117 -38.57 -8.36 4.17
C LYS A 117 -38.99 -9.75 4.64
N ASN A 118 -38.05 -10.66 4.90
CA ASN A 118 -38.26 -12.04 5.30
C ASN A 118 -37.89 -12.28 6.78
N ARG A 119 -38.10 -11.25 7.64
CA ARG A 119 -37.72 -11.32 9.07
C ARG A 119 -38.60 -12.19 9.95
N ASP A 120 -39.82 -12.54 9.49
CA ASP A 120 -40.75 -13.35 10.27
C ASP A 120 -40.15 -14.75 10.55
N PRO A 121 -39.98 -15.13 11.83
CA PRO A 121 -39.49 -16.45 12.21
C PRO A 121 -40.35 -17.58 11.64
N ASN A 122 -41.67 -17.36 11.53
CA ASN A 122 -42.60 -18.35 10.99
C ASN A 122 -42.35 -18.64 9.51
N TYR A 123 -41.90 -17.62 8.75
CA TYR A 123 -41.56 -17.80 7.33
C TYR A 123 -40.39 -18.77 7.14
N LYS A 124 -39.34 -18.67 7.96
CA LYS A 124 -38.20 -19.60 7.89
C LYS A 124 -38.59 -21.02 8.28
N PHE A 125 -39.44 -21.15 9.29
CA PHE A 125 -39.94 -22.43 9.73
C PHE A 125 -40.86 -23.06 8.66
N LEU A 126 -41.81 -22.31 8.10
CA LEU A 126 -42.67 -22.74 7.00
C LEU A 126 -41.85 -23.12 5.76
N TYR A 127 -40.81 -22.37 5.44
CA TYR A 127 -39.91 -22.68 4.33
C TYR A 127 -39.18 -24.02 4.49
N ILE A 128 -38.82 -24.40 5.71
CA ILE A 128 -38.21 -25.70 5.99
C ILE A 128 -39.25 -26.83 5.94
N ILE A 129 -40.40 -26.63 6.58
CA ILE A 129 -41.45 -27.67 6.69
C ILE A 129 -42.19 -27.91 5.36
N SER A 130 -42.29 -26.89 4.51
CA SER A 130 -42.93 -27.03 3.18
C SER A 130 -42.11 -27.87 2.18
N SER A 131 -40.99 -28.46 2.62
CA SER A 131 -40.21 -29.37 1.80
C SER A 131 -40.89 -30.70 1.59
N SER A 132 -40.76 -31.29 0.40
CA SER A 132 -41.35 -32.57 0.05
C SER A 132 -40.63 -33.77 0.65
N THR A 133 -39.34 -33.60 1.04
CA THR A 133 -38.51 -34.68 1.58
C THR A 133 -37.64 -34.16 2.74
N PHE A 134 -37.24 -35.08 3.62
CA PHE A 134 -36.29 -34.76 4.71
C PHE A 134 -34.96 -34.21 4.17
N SER A 135 -34.45 -34.74 3.09
CA SER A 135 -33.23 -34.28 2.44
C SER A 135 -33.36 -32.80 2.01
N GLU A 136 -34.49 -32.45 1.41
CA GLU A 136 -34.78 -31.08 1.00
C GLU A 136 -34.87 -30.13 2.22
N ALA A 137 -35.56 -30.55 3.29
CA ALA A 137 -35.63 -29.80 4.54
C ALA A 137 -34.22 -29.50 5.11
N PHE A 138 -33.37 -30.52 5.11
CA PHE A 138 -31.98 -30.39 5.57
C PHE A 138 -31.17 -29.40 4.71
N HIS A 139 -31.30 -29.48 3.38
CA HIS A 139 -30.65 -28.54 2.47
C HIS A 139 -31.14 -27.10 2.67
N ARG A 140 -32.46 -26.90 2.85
CA ARG A 140 -33.03 -25.56 3.13
C ARG A 140 -32.54 -24.99 4.46
N MET A 141 -32.43 -25.83 5.51
CA MET A 141 -31.85 -25.42 6.79
C MET A 141 -30.38 -25.02 6.64
N LYS A 142 -29.58 -25.82 5.95
CA LYS A 142 -28.18 -25.52 5.65
C LYS A 142 -28.05 -24.23 4.84
N TYR A 143 -28.91 -23.98 3.88
CA TYR A 143 -28.93 -22.76 3.10
C TYR A 143 -29.11 -21.52 3.99
N ILE A 144 -30.08 -21.56 4.93
CA ILE A 144 -30.30 -20.44 5.89
C ILE A 144 -29.07 -20.22 6.77
N GLN A 145 -28.43 -21.29 7.26
CA GLN A 145 -27.20 -21.19 8.06
C GLN A 145 -26.04 -20.59 7.24
N HIS A 146 -25.83 -21.04 6.01
CA HIS A 146 -24.82 -20.51 5.11
C HIS A 146 -25.06 -19.03 4.77
N TYR A 147 -26.31 -18.65 4.55
CA TYR A 147 -26.67 -17.26 4.29
C TYR A 147 -26.32 -16.33 5.47
N ALA A 148 -26.60 -16.77 6.71
CA ALA A 148 -26.22 -16.03 7.91
C ALA A 148 -24.70 -15.90 8.05
N SER A 149 -23.97 -16.99 7.83
CA SER A 149 -22.49 -16.99 7.84
C SER A 149 -21.91 -16.09 6.74
N TYR A 150 -22.46 -16.15 5.54
CA TYR A 150 -22.02 -15.30 4.43
C TYR A 150 -22.19 -13.81 4.75
N ARG A 151 -23.31 -13.43 5.36
CA ARG A 151 -23.57 -12.06 5.79
C ARG A 151 -22.50 -11.54 6.79
N ASN A 152 -22.13 -12.37 7.78
CA ASN A 152 -21.07 -11.99 8.74
C ASN A 152 -19.71 -11.82 8.05
N LYS A 153 -19.37 -12.72 7.13
CA LYS A 153 -18.14 -12.58 6.31
C LYS A 153 -18.15 -11.33 5.44
N GLN A 154 -19.33 -10.89 4.99
CA GLN A 154 -19.44 -9.68 4.18
C GLN A 154 -19.15 -8.43 5.02
N VAL A 155 -19.63 -8.36 6.28
CA VAL A 155 -19.29 -7.29 7.22
C VAL A 155 -17.78 -7.23 7.44
N GLU A 156 -17.18 -8.37 7.76
CA GLU A 156 -15.72 -8.47 7.97
C GLU A 156 -14.92 -7.98 6.73
N ARG A 157 -15.36 -8.33 5.54
CA ARG A 157 -14.74 -7.85 4.29
C ARG A 157 -14.86 -6.34 4.13
N ILE A 158 -16.02 -5.76 4.46
CA ILE A 158 -16.24 -4.30 4.39
C ILE A 158 -15.29 -3.59 5.37
N GLU A 159 -15.25 -4.04 6.62
CA GLU A 159 -14.38 -3.48 7.67
C GLU A 159 -12.91 -3.53 7.24
N LYS A 160 -12.44 -4.69 6.81
CA LYS A 160 -11.07 -4.89 6.34
C LYS A 160 -10.71 -4.02 5.13
N THR A 161 -11.65 -3.85 4.20
CA THR A 161 -11.45 -2.98 3.03
C THR A 161 -11.39 -1.51 3.44
N GLN A 162 -12.19 -1.09 4.44
CA GLN A 162 -12.17 0.27 4.98
C GLN A 162 -10.86 0.55 5.73
N GLU A 163 -10.37 -0.37 6.54
CA GLU A 163 -9.07 -0.25 7.23
C GLU A 163 -7.93 -0.06 6.21
N LEU A 164 -7.85 -0.91 5.20
CA LEU A 164 -6.86 -0.80 4.14
C LEU A 164 -6.97 0.53 3.38
N LEU A 165 -8.18 1.01 3.15
CA LEU A 165 -8.42 2.28 2.47
C LEU A 165 -7.92 3.47 3.30
N ILE A 166 -8.11 3.43 4.62
CA ILE A 166 -7.60 4.44 5.56
C ILE A 166 -6.07 4.42 5.56
N GLU A 167 -5.45 3.24 5.69
CA GLU A 167 -4.00 3.06 5.66
C GLU A 167 -3.40 3.64 4.37
N LYS A 168 -3.95 3.29 3.20
CA LYS A 168 -3.45 3.79 1.91
C LYS A 168 -3.62 5.30 1.76
N LYS A 169 -4.71 5.88 2.25
CA LYS A 169 -4.91 7.33 2.25
C LYS A 169 -3.94 8.06 3.20
N GLN A 170 -3.56 7.45 4.32
CA GLN A 170 -2.56 8.00 5.22
C GLN A 170 -1.17 7.99 4.59
N ALA A 171 -0.85 6.97 3.80
CA ALA A 171 0.43 6.87 3.08
C ALA A 171 0.61 7.93 1.97
N LEU A 172 -0.47 8.62 1.57
CA LEU A 172 -0.45 9.74 0.60
C LEU A 172 -0.26 11.12 1.26
N LYS A 173 -0.29 11.20 2.59
CA LYS A 173 -0.09 12.45 3.35
C LYS A 173 1.37 12.61 3.75
#